data_ac3dd6d32c8609814c74bd8bbde0ff42
#
_entry.id   ac3dd6d32c8609814c74bd8bbde0ff42
#
_cell.length_a   1.000
_cell.length_b   1.000
_cell.length_c   1.000
_cell.angle_alpha   90.00
_cell.angle_beta   90.00
_cell.angle_gamma   90.00
#
_symmetry.space_group_name_H-M   'P 1'
#
loop_
_entity.id
_entity.type
_entity.pdbx_description
1 polymer ?
#
loop_
_entity_poly.entity_id
_entity_poly.type
_entity_poly.pdbx_seq_one_letter_code
_entity_poly.pdbx_strand_id
1 'polypeptide(L)'
;SPEWQAMLYAATQGTELHFFDLPLIYRLAQTEVKAEETSEASPSEAPTDEATEELSTPPTEQTESSTSATDEESPVEVSAVLPPDEEELEDAFISPDPFDVLAEIDGLSDGEAWWNLRIESSPDGAEVFEAVSEAMTALREAFPERTSEHDLVREAWMRKQIREAERAGDRVIVVICGAWHAPALEARAKIKIKEDNERLKGLPKTKITCTWIPWTYDRLSLYSGYGAGITSPGWYDYLWYHPEDDGTLWVSRMAKHLRRKNMDTSVAHVIETVRLAHATATLKEYPRALLEDYNQAAITVMGFGDPILLDLIKEELVIGNRLGSVPDDVPKVPLL
;
A
#
# COMPACT_ATOMS: atom_id res chain seq x y z
N SER A 1 -6.55 3.25 -10.68
CA SER A 1 -7.30 3.15 -9.42
C SER A 1 -8.78 2.93 -9.69
N PRO A 2 -9.55 2.38 -8.75
CA PRO A 2 -11.00 2.17 -8.87
C PRO A 2 -11.75 3.47 -9.14
N GLU A 3 -11.35 4.54 -8.47
CA GLU A 3 -11.95 5.88 -8.64
C GLU A 3 -11.80 6.38 -10.07
N TRP A 4 -10.64 6.18 -10.68
CA TRP A 4 -10.40 6.57 -12.06
C TRP A 4 -11.30 5.78 -13.03
N GLN A 5 -11.46 4.49 -12.83
CA GLN A 5 -12.33 3.65 -13.65
C GLN A 5 -13.81 4.05 -13.47
N ALA A 6 -14.21 4.37 -12.25
CA ALA A 6 -15.56 4.88 -11.97
C ALA A 6 -15.81 6.22 -12.68
N MET A 7 -14.83 7.15 -12.66
CA MET A 7 -14.92 8.43 -13.38
C MET A 7 -15.03 8.22 -14.90
N LEU A 8 -14.23 7.34 -15.48
CA LEU A 8 -14.31 7.01 -16.91
C LEU A 8 -15.66 6.41 -17.26
N TYR A 9 -16.16 5.49 -16.46
CA TYR A 9 -17.48 4.89 -16.66
C TYR A 9 -18.59 5.96 -16.59
N ALA A 10 -18.60 6.78 -15.56
CA ALA A 10 -19.56 7.86 -15.39
C ALA A 10 -19.54 8.82 -16.60
N ALA A 11 -18.35 9.22 -17.05
CA ALA A 11 -18.19 10.08 -18.22
C ALA A 11 -18.74 9.44 -19.51
N THR A 12 -18.53 8.14 -19.72
CA THR A 12 -19.02 7.42 -20.91
C THR A 12 -20.53 7.20 -20.88
N GLN A 13 -21.12 7.04 -19.71
CA GLN A 13 -22.56 6.85 -19.52
C GLN A 13 -23.35 8.16 -19.38
N GLY A 14 -22.65 9.30 -19.25
CA GLY A 14 -23.29 10.59 -18.96
C GLY A 14 -23.91 10.64 -17.56
N THR A 15 -23.39 9.84 -16.63
CA THR A 15 -23.84 9.79 -15.23
C THR A 15 -23.19 10.93 -14.44
N GLU A 16 -23.96 11.54 -13.56
CA GLU A 16 -23.45 12.58 -12.67
C GLU A 16 -22.40 12.02 -11.70
N LEU A 17 -21.32 12.77 -11.50
CA LEU A 17 -20.18 12.38 -10.69
C LEU A 17 -19.96 13.37 -9.55
N HIS A 18 -19.84 12.86 -8.34
CA HIS A 18 -19.57 13.65 -7.13
C HIS A 18 -18.36 13.13 -6.38
N PHE A 19 -17.48 14.04 -5.94
CA PHE A 19 -16.47 13.74 -4.95
C PHE A 19 -17.09 13.93 -3.57
N PHE A 20 -17.14 12.87 -2.78
CA PHE A 20 -17.98 12.85 -1.57
C PHE A 20 -17.21 12.67 -0.27
N ASP A 21 -15.90 12.44 -0.30
CA ASP A 21 -15.05 12.41 0.90
C ASP A 21 -14.82 13.83 1.47
N LEU A 22 -14.35 13.90 2.71
CA LEU A 22 -14.07 15.16 3.41
C LEU A 22 -13.08 16.01 2.58
N PRO A 23 -13.45 17.25 2.21
CA PRO A 23 -12.60 18.12 1.41
C PRO A 23 -11.24 18.36 2.05
N LEU A 24 -10.20 18.39 1.22
CA LEU A 24 -8.79 18.53 1.64
C LEU A 24 -8.54 19.76 2.52
N ILE A 25 -9.32 20.85 2.33
CA ILE A 25 -9.24 22.06 3.16
C ILE A 25 -9.46 21.79 4.66
N TYR A 26 -10.28 20.80 5.01
CA TYR A 26 -10.51 20.39 6.39
C TYR A 26 -9.43 19.41 6.86
N ARG A 27 -9.03 18.48 6.01
CA ARG A 27 -8.01 17.47 6.36
C ARG A 27 -6.67 18.12 6.73
N LEU A 28 -6.17 19.02 5.87
CA LEU A 28 -4.90 19.70 6.11
C LEU A 28 -4.95 20.62 7.34
N ALA A 29 -6.06 21.32 7.55
CA ALA A 29 -6.23 22.15 8.74
C ALA A 29 -6.18 21.34 10.05
N GLN A 30 -6.73 20.13 10.06
CA GLN A 30 -6.66 19.25 11.23
C GLN A 30 -5.23 18.75 11.49
N THR A 31 -4.46 18.50 10.43
CA THR A 31 -3.06 18.09 10.55
C THR A 31 -2.17 19.23 11.09
N GLU A 32 -2.41 20.47 10.64
CA GLU A 32 -1.72 21.67 11.15
C GLU A 32 -1.96 21.87 12.64
N VAL A 33 -3.21 21.78 13.10
CA VAL A 33 -3.57 21.92 14.52
C VAL A 33 -2.89 20.86 15.37
N LYS A 34 -2.88 19.59 14.94
CA LYS A 34 -2.20 18.52 15.68
C LYS A 34 -0.67 18.73 15.75
N ALA A 35 -0.05 19.24 14.69
CA ALA A 35 1.37 19.53 14.68
C ALA A 35 1.74 20.66 15.64
N GLU A 36 0.90 21.69 15.76
CA GLU A 36 1.07 22.79 16.70
C GLU A 36 0.92 22.30 18.15
N GLU A 37 -0.11 21.52 18.46
CA GLU A 37 -0.31 20.95 19.80
C GLU A 37 0.84 20.04 20.24
N THR A 38 1.43 19.28 19.30
CA THR A 38 2.59 18.40 19.59
C THR A 38 3.86 19.21 19.83
N SER A 39 4.04 20.36 19.16
CA SER A 39 5.20 21.23 19.34
C SER A 39 5.14 22.04 20.62
N GLU A 40 3.97 22.38 21.13
CA GLU A 40 3.79 23.07 22.40
C GLU A 40 3.95 22.16 23.63
N ALA A 41 3.80 20.83 23.47
CA ALA A 41 3.91 19.84 24.53
C ALA A 41 5.35 19.42 24.87
N SER A 42 6.37 19.89 24.15
CA SER A 42 7.77 19.62 24.45
C SER A 42 8.36 20.76 25.32
N PRO A 43 8.69 20.55 26.61
CA PRO A 43 9.37 21.55 27.41
C PRO A 43 10.77 21.78 26.88
N SER A 44 11.07 23.03 26.57
CA SER A 44 12.42 23.53 26.28
C SER A 44 13.34 23.30 27.49
N GLU A 45 14.13 22.25 27.44
CA GLU A 45 15.36 22.22 28.24
C GLU A 45 16.45 22.95 27.45
N ALA A 46 16.77 24.14 27.92
CA ALA A 46 17.90 24.89 27.46
C ALA A 46 19.20 24.21 27.86
N PRO A 47 20.21 24.08 26.99
CA PRO A 47 21.54 23.65 27.41
C PRO A 47 22.26 24.80 28.10
N THR A 48 22.68 24.61 29.35
CA THR A 48 23.65 25.45 30.04
C THR A 48 25.02 25.24 29.41
N ASP A 49 25.59 26.36 28.96
CA ASP A 49 27.01 26.51 28.64
C ASP A 49 27.91 26.23 29.85
N GLU A 50 29.00 25.47 29.61
CA GLU A 50 30.33 25.70 30.17
C GLU A 50 31.34 24.88 29.36
N ALA A 51 32.08 25.55 28.56
CA ALA A 51 33.42 26.07 28.51
C ALA A 51 34.58 25.05 28.45
N THR A 52 35.31 25.13 27.31
CA THR A 52 36.78 25.12 27.09
C THR A 52 37.59 23.87 27.50
N GLU A 53 38.37 23.32 26.66
CA GLU A 53 39.71 23.59 26.13
C GLU A 53 40.30 22.36 25.36
N GLU A 54 40.87 22.72 24.24
CA GLU A 54 42.15 22.44 23.59
C GLU A 54 42.56 21.03 23.13
N LEU A 55 42.73 21.01 21.80
CA LEU A 55 43.96 20.79 21.00
C LEU A 55 44.73 19.46 21.19
N SER A 56 44.76 18.62 20.18
CA SER A 56 45.95 18.35 19.36
C SER A 56 45.75 17.16 18.42
N THR A 57 46.17 17.36 17.19
CA THR A 57 46.23 16.44 16.06
C THR A 57 47.52 15.57 16.09
N PRO A 58 47.71 14.68 15.09
CA PRO A 58 48.23 13.29 15.21
C PRO A 58 49.74 13.20 14.90
N PRO A 59 50.31 12.04 14.81
CA PRO A 59 50.61 11.45 13.49
C PRO A 59 50.67 9.89 13.37
N THR A 60 50.33 9.45 12.22
CA THR A 60 50.92 8.56 11.19
C THR A 60 52.02 7.56 11.59
N GLU A 61 51.88 6.39 10.93
CA GLU A 61 52.85 5.45 10.34
C GLU A 61 52.91 4.05 10.93
N GLN A 62 52.48 3.14 10.11
CA GLN A 62 53.24 2.13 9.28
C GLN A 62 53.75 0.89 10.00
N THR A 63 53.42 -0.18 9.40
CA THR A 63 54.07 -1.33 8.77
C THR A 63 54.14 -2.65 9.54
N GLU A 64 53.68 -3.62 8.77
CA GLU A 64 54.21 -4.95 8.48
C GLU A 64 54.16 -6.12 9.48
N SER A 65 53.47 -7.11 9.01
CA SER A 65 53.83 -8.46 8.61
C SER A 65 53.86 -9.58 9.67
N SER A 66 53.23 -10.62 9.21
CA SER A 66 53.55 -12.03 9.22
C SER A 66 53.04 -12.96 10.31
N THR A 67 52.24 -13.91 9.80
CA THR A 67 52.24 -15.38 10.03
C THR A 67 52.01 -15.93 11.46
N SER A 68 50.99 -16.69 11.63
CA SER A 68 50.89 -18.15 11.59
C SER A 68 49.68 -18.68 12.35
N ALA A 69 49.15 -19.75 11.81
CA ALA A 69 48.00 -20.53 12.24
C ALA A 69 48.09 -21.05 13.71
N THR A 70 46.92 -21.13 14.32
CA THR A 70 46.51 -22.34 15.07
C THR A 70 45.01 -22.31 15.30
N ASP A 71 44.37 -23.40 14.92
CA ASP A 71 42.98 -23.76 15.22
C ASP A 71 42.75 -23.81 16.71
N GLU A 72 41.70 -23.09 17.19
CA GLU A 72 40.97 -23.47 18.38
C GLU A 72 39.49 -23.16 18.12
N GLU A 73 38.73 -24.21 17.99
CA GLU A 73 37.26 -24.20 17.99
C GLU A 73 36.79 -23.67 19.35
N SER A 74 36.18 -22.49 19.36
CA SER A 74 35.37 -22.05 20.51
C SER A 74 33.91 -22.43 20.24
N PRO A 75 33.19 -22.96 21.25
CA PRO A 75 31.81 -23.37 21.09
C PRO A 75 30.90 -22.17 20.79
N VAL A 76 30.12 -22.26 19.75
CA VAL A 76 29.04 -21.34 19.44
C VAL A 76 28.01 -21.46 20.57
N GLU A 77 27.97 -20.46 21.45
CA GLU A 77 26.82 -20.27 22.35
C GLU A 77 25.58 -20.02 21.48
N VAL A 78 24.77 -21.04 21.40
CA VAL A 78 23.38 -20.89 20.91
C VAL A 78 22.66 -20.10 22.01
N SER A 79 22.60 -18.77 21.82
CA SER A 79 21.70 -17.92 22.59
C SER A 79 20.29 -18.43 22.35
N ALA A 80 19.72 -19.06 23.37
CA ALA A 80 18.30 -19.39 23.38
C ALA A 80 17.54 -18.07 23.26
N VAL A 81 16.94 -17.83 22.11
CA VAL A 81 15.95 -16.77 21.93
C VAL A 81 14.80 -17.16 22.84
N LEU A 82 14.65 -16.42 23.93
CA LEU A 82 13.48 -16.52 24.79
C LEU A 82 12.26 -16.17 23.91
N PRO A 83 11.14 -16.89 24.07
CA PRO A 83 9.91 -16.48 23.42
C PRO A 83 9.58 -15.03 23.83
N PRO A 84 9.09 -14.20 22.92
CA PRO A 84 8.70 -12.83 23.25
C PRO A 84 7.65 -12.85 24.36
N ASP A 85 7.73 -11.87 25.27
CA ASP A 85 6.76 -11.71 26.36
C ASP A 85 5.35 -11.53 25.78
N GLU A 86 4.30 -11.97 26.50
CA GLU A 86 2.90 -11.90 26.03
C GLU A 86 2.48 -10.47 25.66
N GLU A 87 3.04 -9.43 26.28
CA GLU A 87 2.82 -8.03 25.93
C GLU A 87 3.48 -7.64 24.58
N GLU A 88 4.64 -8.20 24.22
CA GLU A 88 5.27 -8.00 22.90
C GLU A 88 4.51 -8.74 21.79
N LEU A 89 3.81 -9.83 22.09
CA LEU A 89 2.95 -10.54 21.16
C LEU A 89 1.65 -9.78 20.87
N GLU A 90 1.09 -9.05 21.86
CA GLU A 90 -0.09 -8.21 21.64
C GLU A 90 0.20 -7.00 20.73
N ASP A 91 1.37 -6.36 20.85
CA ASP A 91 1.77 -5.25 19.98
C ASP A 91 2.23 -5.72 18.58
N ALA A 92 2.75 -6.92 18.43
CA ALA A 92 3.17 -7.49 17.15
C ALA A 92 1.98 -7.91 16.25
N PHE A 93 0.79 -8.10 16.84
CA PHE A 93 -0.40 -8.59 16.14
C PHE A 93 -1.29 -7.49 15.51
N ILE A 94 -0.94 -6.21 15.65
CA ILE A 94 -1.80 -5.13 15.15
C ILE A 94 -1.22 -4.54 13.86
N SER A 95 -1.37 -5.27 12.74
CA SER A 95 -1.19 -4.65 11.42
C SER A 95 -2.18 -3.49 11.25
N PRO A 96 -1.73 -2.32 10.77
CA PRO A 96 -2.60 -1.17 10.52
C PRO A 96 -3.61 -1.40 9.39
N ASP A 97 -3.35 -2.34 8.48
CA ASP A 97 -4.22 -2.66 7.35
C ASP A 97 -5.18 -3.82 7.67
N PRO A 98 -6.50 -3.62 7.54
CA PRO A 98 -7.47 -4.70 7.73
C PRO A 98 -7.26 -5.92 6.83
N PHE A 99 -6.71 -5.73 5.63
CA PHE A 99 -6.43 -6.83 4.72
C PHE A 99 -5.22 -7.66 5.17
N ASP A 100 -4.27 -7.09 5.90
CA ASP A 100 -3.18 -7.84 6.50
C ASP A 100 -3.70 -8.82 7.57
N VAL A 101 -4.71 -8.42 8.35
CA VAL A 101 -5.36 -9.33 9.31
C VAL A 101 -6.04 -10.50 8.59
N LEU A 102 -6.72 -10.24 7.46
CA LEU A 102 -7.33 -11.29 6.66
C LEU A 102 -6.28 -12.19 6.02
N ALA A 103 -5.16 -11.62 5.59
CA ALA A 103 -4.02 -12.36 5.05
C ALA A 103 -3.42 -13.32 6.08
N GLU A 104 -3.22 -12.85 7.30
CA GLU A 104 -2.68 -13.66 8.39
C GLU A 104 -3.59 -14.85 8.73
N ILE A 105 -4.91 -14.64 8.79
CA ILE A 105 -5.90 -15.71 9.00
C ILE A 105 -5.81 -16.77 7.89
N ASP A 106 -5.59 -16.34 6.64
CA ASP A 106 -5.46 -17.23 5.48
C ASP A 106 -4.03 -17.81 5.29
N GLY A 107 -3.07 -17.42 6.16
CA GLY A 107 -1.67 -17.86 6.07
C GLY A 107 -0.90 -17.25 4.90
N LEU A 108 -1.27 -16.04 4.48
CA LEU A 108 -0.65 -15.26 3.40
C LEU A 108 0.31 -14.21 3.97
N SER A 109 1.21 -13.69 3.13
CA SER A 109 2.28 -12.77 3.54
C SER A 109 1.79 -11.37 3.93
N ASP A 110 0.76 -10.86 3.25
CA ASP A 110 0.26 -9.50 3.38
C ASP A 110 -1.11 -9.33 2.72
N GLY A 111 -1.73 -8.18 2.95
CA GLY A 111 -3.06 -7.85 2.41
C GLY A 111 -3.10 -7.81 0.89
N GLU A 112 -1.98 -7.47 0.21
CA GLU A 112 -1.92 -7.48 -1.25
C GLU A 112 -1.94 -8.91 -1.81
N ALA A 113 -1.25 -9.86 -1.15
CA ALA A 113 -1.32 -11.29 -1.48
C ALA A 113 -2.74 -11.83 -1.28
N TRP A 114 -3.39 -11.42 -0.18
CA TRP A 114 -4.79 -11.78 0.08
C TRP A 114 -5.72 -11.26 -1.01
N TRP A 115 -5.57 -9.97 -1.38
CA TRP A 115 -6.35 -9.35 -2.44
C TRP A 115 -6.16 -10.07 -3.77
N ASN A 116 -4.92 -10.36 -4.16
CA ASN A 116 -4.62 -11.08 -5.39
C ASN A 116 -5.28 -12.46 -5.43
N LEU A 117 -5.27 -13.19 -4.31
CA LEU A 117 -5.85 -14.52 -4.24
C LEU A 117 -7.38 -14.49 -4.21
N ARG A 118 -7.97 -13.64 -3.37
CA ARG A 118 -9.41 -13.69 -3.10
C ARG A 118 -10.23 -12.84 -4.07
N ILE A 119 -9.67 -11.72 -4.55
CA ILE A 119 -10.37 -10.76 -5.39
C ILE A 119 -9.97 -10.92 -6.86
N GLU A 120 -8.69 -10.71 -7.17
CA GLU A 120 -8.23 -10.70 -8.57
C GLU A 120 -8.30 -12.08 -9.24
N SER A 121 -8.26 -13.15 -8.47
CA SER A 121 -8.39 -14.52 -8.97
C SER A 121 -9.83 -15.04 -8.98
N SER A 122 -10.78 -14.29 -8.42
CA SER A 122 -12.18 -14.70 -8.37
C SER A 122 -12.87 -14.53 -9.73
N PRO A 123 -13.59 -15.54 -10.23
CA PRO A 123 -14.35 -15.44 -11.47
C PRO A 123 -15.64 -14.62 -11.32
N ASP A 124 -16.14 -14.44 -10.09
CA ASP A 124 -17.34 -13.67 -9.78
C ASP A 124 -17.00 -12.57 -8.75
N GLY A 125 -16.92 -11.33 -9.27
CA GLY A 125 -16.56 -10.18 -8.43
C GLY A 125 -17.71 -9.67 -7.53
N ALA A 126 -18.96 -10.01 -7.79
CA ALA A 126 -20.09 -9.44 -7.04
C ALA A 126 -20.18 -10.01 -5.62
N GLU A 127 -20.09 -11.33 -5.46
CA GLU A 127 -20.12 -12.00 -4.16
C GLU A 127 -18.93 -11.63 -3.27
N VAL A 128 -17.79 -11.31 -3.90
CA VAL A 128 -16.58 -10.93 -3.20
C VAL A 128 -16.73 -9.59 -2.45
N PHE A 129 -17.38 -8.60 -3.07
CA PHE A 129 -17.57 -7.29 -2.42
C PHE A 129 -18.53 -7.38 -1.22
N GLU A 130 -19.53 -8.26 -1.27
CA GLU A 130 -20.40 -8.53 -0.13
C GLU A 130 -19.61 -9.18 1.01
N ALA A 131 -18.79 -10.19 0.72
CA ALA A 131 -17.93 -10.83 1.71
C ALA A 131 -16.91 -9.85 2.32
N VAL A 132 -16.32 -8.96 1.53
CA VAL A 132 -15.43 -7.90 2.04
C VAL A 132 -16.19 -6.94 2.98
N SER A 133 -17.41 -6.54 2.64
CA SER A 133 -18.22 -5.67 3.51
C SER A 133 -18.55 -6.35 4.84
N GLU A 134 -18.90 -7.63 4.82
CA GLU A 134 -19.13 -8.43 6.04
C GLU A 134 -17.85 -8.55 6.88
N ALA A 135 -16.72 -8.85 6.26
CA ALA A 135 -15.43 -8.94 6.95
C ALA A 135 -15.03 -7.62 7.60
N MET A 136 -15.16 -6.50 6.88
CA MET A 136 -14.89 -5.16 7.43
C MET A 136 -15.83 -4.82 8.59
N THR A 137 -17.09 -5.25 8.52
CA THR A 137 -18.05 -5.08 9.63
C THR A 137 -17.57 -5.84 10.87
N ALA A 138 -17.21 -7.10 10.72
CA ALA A 138 -16.71 -7.93 11.82
C ALA A 138 -15.42 -7.36 12.44
N LEU A 139 -14.47 -6.93 11.60
CA LEU A 139 -13.22 -6.32 12.07
C LEU A 139 -13.45 -5.00 12.81
N ARG A 140 -14.37 -4.15 12.34
CA ARG A 140 -14.72 -2.90 13.03
C ARG A 140 -15.39 -3.15 14.37
N GLU A 141 -16.16 -4.22 14.50
CA GLU A 141 -16.79 -4.62 15.77
C GLU A 141 -15.78 -5.22 16.75
N ALA A 142 -14.83 -6.00 16.24
CA ALA A 142 -13.77 -6.62 17.05
C ALA A 142 -12.70 -5.60 17.51
N PHE A 143 -12.40 -4.61 16.68
CA PHE A 143 -11.32 -3.62 16.89
C PHE A 143 -11.85 -2.18 16.72
N PRO A 144 -12.77 -1.70 17.60
CA PRO A 144 -13.36 -0.38 17.47
C PRO A 144 -12.32 0.76 17.57
N GLU A 145 -11.22 0.56 18.28
CA GLU A 145 -10.09 1.50 18.42
C GLU A 145 -9.36 1.79 17.11
N ARG A 146 -9.46 0.92 16.11
CA ARG A 146 -8.89 1.13 14.78
C ARG A 146 -9.63 2.19 13.96
N THR A 147 -10.86 2.54 14.34
CA THR A 147 -11.59 3.62 13.69
C THR A 147 -11.20 4.94 14.34
N SER A 148 -10.34 5.70 13.68
CA SER A 148 -9.86 6.97 14.20
C SER A 148 -10.95 8.05 14.22
N GLU A 149 -10.79 9.08 15.05
CA GLU A 149 -11.70 10.25 15.04
C GLU A 149 -11.71 10.94 13.67
N HIS A 150 -10.59 10.91 12.95
CA HIS A 150 -10.51 11.40 11.59
C HIS A 150 -11.42 10.60 10.63
N ASP A 151 -11.46 9.27 10.76
CA ASP A 151 -12.34 8.44 9.95
C ASP A 151 -13.82 8.70 10.27
N LEU A 152 -14.14 8.86 11.53
CA LEU A 152 -15.50 9.18 11.95
C LEU A 152 -15.99 10.53 11.39
N VAL A 153 -15.11 11.53 11.28
CA VAL A 153 -15.41 12.83 10.65
C VAL A 153 -15.62 12.66 9.14
N ARG A 154 -14.75 11.91 8.46
CA ARG A 154 -14.90 11.59 7.04
C ARG A 154 -16.22 10.86 6.77
N GLU A 155 -16.52 9.85 7.54
CA GLU A 155 -17.75 9.07 7.42
C GLU A 155 -19.00 9.91 7.66
N ALA A 156 -18.99 10.82 8.62
CA ALA A 156 -20.09 11.76 8.85
C ALA A 156 -20.31 12.68 7.64
N TRP A 157 -19.23 13.15 7.03
CA TRP A 157 -19.30 13.95 5.81
C TRP A 157 -19.83 13.12 4.63
N MET A 158 -19.28 11.93 4.38
CA MET A 158 -19.72 11.03 3.32
C MET A 158 -21.21 10.69 3.45
N ARG A 159 -21.68 10.33 4.64
CA ARG A 159 -23.11 10.06 4.88
C ARG A 159 -23.99 11.28 4.62
N LYS A 160 -23.51 12.47 4.93
CA LYS A 160 -24.21 13.71 4.62
C LYS A 160 -24.37 13.89 3.12
N GLN A 161 -23.30 13.67 2.33
CA GLN A 161 -23.32 13.79 0.87
C GLN A 161 -24.27 12.76 0.24
N ILE A 162 -24.22 11.51 0.67
CA ILE A 162 -25.15 10.47 0.20
C ILE A 162 -26.61 10.85 0.48
N ARG A 163 -26.91 11.34 1.68
CA ARG A 163 -28.29 11.81 2.02
C ARG A 163 -28.71 13.04 1.22
N GLU A 164 -27.79 13.88 0.79
CA GLU A 164 -28.08 15.03 -0.09
C GLU A 164 -28.46 14.54 -1.49
N ALA A 165 -27.75 13.57 -2.06
CA ALA A 165 -28.09 12.92 -3.32
C ALA A 165 -29.46 12.20 -3.24
N GLU A 166 -29.73 11.45 -2.16
CA GLU A 166 -31.03 10.82 -1.92
C GLU A 166 -32.17 11.85 -1.91
N ARG A 167 -31.97 13.03 -1.28
CA ARG A 167 -32.98 14.12 -1.26
C ARG A 167 -33.13 14.81 -2.60
N ALA A 168 -32.07 14.87 -3.41
CA ALA A 168 -32.12 15.40 -4.77
C ALA A 168 -32.97 14.51 -5.69
N GLY A 169 -33.23 13.28 -5.28
CA GLY A 169 -34.10 12.34 -5.98
C GLY A 169 -33.35 11.32 -6.85
N ASP A 170 -32.08 11.14 -6.61
CA ASP A 170 -31.28 10.12 -7.29
C ASP A 170 -31.80 8.73 -6.95
N ARG A 171 -32.11 7.96 -7.98
CA ARG A 171 -32.72 6.62 -7.85
C ARG A 171 -31.69 5.54 -7.60
N VAL A 172 -30.50 5.71 -8.17
CA VAL A 172 -29.36 4.79 -8.05
C VAL A 172 -28.15 5.62 -7.68
N ILE A 173 -27.55 5.33 -6.57
CA ILE A 173 -26.34 5.98 -6.07
C ILE A 173 -25.29 4.88 -5.94
N VAL A 174 -24.21 4.98 -6.74
CA VAL A 174 -23.07 4.09 -6.64
C VAL A 174 -21.97 4.81 -5.88
N VAL A 175 -21.51 4.19 -4.81
CA VAL A 175 -20.50 4.77 -3.89
C VAL A 175 -19.19 3.98 -4.06
N ILE A 176 -18.11 4.67 -4.40
CA ILE A 176 -16.76 4.10 -4.47
C ILE A 176 -15.97 4.64 -3.29
N CYS A 177 -15.65 3.78 -2.35
CA CYS A 177 -14.93 4.16 -1.13
C CYS A 177 -13.97 3.06 -0.67
N GLY A 178 -13.07 3.39 0.25
CA GLY A 178 -12.26 2.39 0.94
C GLY A 178 -13.14 1.40 1.72
N ALA A 179 -12.80 0.12 1.68
CA ALA A 179 -13.59 -0.96 2.27
C ALA A 179 -13.88 -0.75 3.76
N TRP A 180 -12.93 -0.16 4.51
CA TRP A 180 -13.10 0.16 5.93
C TRP A 180 -14.29 1.07 6.23
N HIS A 181 -14.65 1.96 5.29
CA HIS A 181 -15.76 2.90 5.46
C HIS A 181 -17.11 2.33 5.06
N ALA A 182 -17.15 1.30 4.22
CA ALA A 182 -18.39 0.76 3.66
C ALA A 182 -19.44 0.42 4.73
N PRO A 183 -19.15 -0.30 5.83
CA PRO A 183 -20.12 -0.62 6.85
C PRO A 183 -20.76 0.61 7.51
N ALA A 184 -19.99 1.69 7.72
CA ALA A 184 -20.49 2.94 8.30
C ALA A 184 -21.41 3.71 7.34
N LEU A 185 -21.20 3.57 6.03
CA LEU A 185 -22.06 4.18 5.01
C LEU A 185 -23.33 3.38 4.79
N GLU A 186 -23.28 2.07 4.81
CA GLU A 186 -24.43 1.18 4.75
C GLU A 186 -25.34 1.36 5.97
N ALA A 187 -24.76 1.50 7.15
CA ALA A 187 -25.48 1.75 8.40
C ALA A 187 -26.08 3.16 8.50
N ARG A 188 -25.98 4.02 7.47
CA ARG A 188 -26.39 5.45 7.53
C ARG A 188 -27.82 5.68 7.99
N ALA A 189 -28.73 4.75 7.71
CA ALA A 189 -30.13 4.86 8.17
C ALA A 189 -30.28 4.73 9.69
N LYS A 190 -29.33 4.07 10.37
CA LYS A 190 -29.31 3.86 11.82
C LYS A 190 -28.66 5.04 12.57
N ILE A 191 -27.87 5.87 11.87
CA ILE A 191 -27.10 6.98 12.43
C ILE A 191 -27.91 8.27 12.27
N LYS A 192 -28.12 9.01 13.38
CA LYS A 192 -28.90 10.24 13.35
C LYS A 192 -28.17 11.36 12.62
N ILE A 193 -28.90 12.09 11.78
CA ILE A 193 -28.37 13.27 11.06
C ILE A 193 -27.79 14.30 12.04
N LYS A 194 -28.37 14.42 13.22
CA LYS A 194 -27.93 15.35 14.27
C LYS A 194 -26.51 14.99 14.75
N GLU A 195 -26.21 13.72 14.92
CA GLU A 195 -24.88 13.23 15.35
C GLU A 195 -23.82 13.58 14.31
N ASP A 196 -24.10 13.33 13.02
CA ASP A 196 -23.20 13.71 11.92
C ASP A 196 -22.98 15.23 11.87
N ASN A 197 -24.04 16.02 12.02
CA ASN A 197 -23.94 17.48 12.01
C ASN A 197 -23.15 18.03 13.21
N GLU A 198 -23.29 17.43 14.40
CA GLU A 198 -22.50 17.81 15.58
C GLU A 198 -21.02 17.52 15.36
N ARG A 199 -20.67 16.36 14.79
CA ARG A 199 -19.29 15.98 14.47
C ARG A 199 -18.65 16.89 13.41
N LEU A 200 -19.43 17.37 12.46
CA LEU A 200 -18.97 18.27 11.40
C LEU A 200 -18.95 19.76 11.81
N LYS A 201 -19.47 20.08 13.02
CA LYS A 201 -19.54 21.46 13.47
C LYS A 201 -18.18 22.00 13.89
N GLY A 202 -17.82 23.18 13.34
CA GLY A 202 -16.61 23.90 13.77
C GLY A 202 -15.32 23.31 13.23
N LEU A 203 -15.35 22.45 12.21
CA LEU A 203 -14.13 21.95 11.58
C LEU A 203 -13.26 23.10 11.08
N PRO A 204 -11.95 23.10 11.43
CA PRO A 204 -11.01 24.12 10.97
C PRO A 204 -10.86 24.05 9.45
N LYS A 205 -10.51 25.18 8.83
CA LYS A 205 -10.27 25.29 7.38
C LYS A 205 -8.96 25.98 7.12
N THR A 206 -8.15 25.44 6.21
CA THR A 206 -6.97 26.11 5.71
C THR A 206 -7.12 26.47 4.23
N LYS A 207 -6.32 27.44 3.77
CA LYS A 207 -6.28 27.79 2.35
C LYS A 207 -5.37 26.83 1.63
N ILE A 208 -5.87 26.22 0.58
CA ILE A 208 -5.10 25.34 -0.28
C ILE A 208 -5.00 25.88 -1.70
N THR A 209 -3.89 25.56 -2.35
CA THR A 209 -3.71 25.76 -3.79
C THR A 209 -3.51 24.38 -4.42
N CYS A 210 -4.30 24.07 -5.42
CA CYS A 210 -4.22 22.79 -6.13
C CYS A 210 -3.63 23.01 -7.51
N THR A 211 -2.78 22.08 -7.92
CA THR A 211 -2.28 22.01 -9.31
C THR A 211 -2.32 20.58 -9.79
N TRP A 212 -2.37 20.42 -11.11
CA TRP A 212 -2.27 19.12 -11.74
C TRP A 212 -0.81 18.76 -11.97
N ILE A 213 -0.46 17.51 -11.64
CA ILE A 213 0.86 16.96 -11.91
C ILE A 213 0.70 15.64 -12.69
N PRO A 214 1.68 15.26 -13.52
CA PRO A 214 1.69 13.92 -14.11
C PRO A 214 1.70 12.86 -13.02
N TRP A 215 0.83 11.86 -13.16
CA TRP A 215 0.77 10.75 -12.24
C TRP A 215 1.65 9.60 -12.72
N THR A 216 2.47 9.03 -11.84
CA THR A 216 3.35 7.90 -12.12
C THR A 216 2.94 6.69 -11.29
N TYR A 217 3.32 5.49 -11.71
CA TYR A 217 3.09 4.29 -10.91
C TYR A 217 3.83 4.30 -9.59
N ASP A 218 5.01 4.92 -9.55
CA ASP A 218 5.73 5.16 -8.31
C ASP A 218 4.88 5.91 -7.27
N ARG A 219 4.04 6.86 -7.69
CA ARG A 219 3.10 7.56 -6.80
C ARG A 219 1.92 6.71 -6.32
N LEU A 220 1.65 5.58 -6.97
CA LEU A 220 0.69 4.58 -6.52
C LEU A 220 1.33 3.57 -5.57
N SER A 221 2.66 3.54 -5.49
CA SER A 221 3.35 2.61 -4.62
C SER A 221 3.19 2.97 -3.15
N LEU A 222 3.20 1.96 -2.30
CA LEU A 222 3.09 2.10 -0.85
C LEU A 222 4.13 3.06 -0.26
N TYR A 223 5.30 3.11 -0.88
CA TYR A 223 6.45 3.92 -0.43
C TYR A 223 6.35 5.41 -0.79
N SER A 224 5.38 5.82 -1.59
CA SER A 224 5.22 7.21 -2.02
C SER A 224 4.51 8.11 -0.99
N GLY A 225 4.05 7.55 0.13
CA GLY A 225 3.24 8.26 1.12
C GLY A 225 1.75 8.39 0.74
N TYR A 226 1.32 7.75 -0.36
CA TYR A 226 -0.10 7.59 -0.68
C TYR A 226 -0.66 6.47 0.20
N GLY A 227 -1.47 6.82 1.20
CA GLY A 227 -1.92 5.90 2.26
C GLY A 227 -2.75 4.68 1.80
N ALA A 228 -3.11 4.60 0.52
CA ALA A 228 -3.77 3.46 -0.12
C ALA A 228 -2.89 2.89 -1.24
N GLY A 229 -1.57 3.03 -1.11
CA GLY A 229 -0.61 2.51 -2.09
C GLY A 229 -0.58 0.98 -2.11
N ILE A 230 -0.06 0.46 -3.20
CA ILE A 230 0.15 -0.98 -3.44
C ILE A 230 1.62 -1.24 -3.72
N THR A 231 2.09 -2.46 -3.50
CA THR A 231 3.52 -2.79 -3.71
C THR A 231 3.83 -3.07 -5.17
N SER A 232 2.83 -3.48 -5.97
CA SER A 232 3.00 -3.96 -7.34
C SER A 232 2.09 -3.30 -8.39
N PRO A 233 2.12 -1.95 -8.56
CA PRO A 233 1.26 -1.27 -9.53
C PRO A 233 1.41 -1.79 -10.96
N GLY A 234 2.62 -2.17 -11.38
CA GLY A 234 2.88 -2.72 -12.71
C GLY A 234 2.27 -4.11 -12.93
N TRP A 235 2.15 -4.90 -11.86
CA TRP A 235 1.45 -6.18 -11.91
C TRP A 235 -0.05 -5.99 -12.16
N TYR A 236 -0.71 -5.07 -11.43
CA TYR A 236 -2.13 -4.77 -11.66
C TYR A 236 -2.40 -4.16 -13.04
N ASP A 237 -1.49 -3.32 -13.56
CA ASP A 237 -1.58 -2.85 -14.95
C ASP A 237 -1.52 -4.02 -15.95
N TYR A 238 -0.62 -4.97 -15.69
CA TYR A 238 -0.53 -6.17 -16.51
C TYR A 238 -1.82 -6.99 -16.46
N LEU A 239 -2.37 -7.29 -15.27
CA LEU A 239 -3.61 -8.04 -15.11
C LEU A 239 -4.78 -7.35 -15.83
N TRP A 240 -4.88 -6.03 -15.70
CA TRP A 240 -5.94 -5.24 -16.33
C TRP A 240 -5.93 -5.29 -17.86
N TYR A 241 -4.76 -5.18 -18.46
CA TYR A 241 -4.65 -5.16 -19.93
C TYR A 241 -4.48 -6.55 -20.55
N HIS A 242 -4.18 -7.56 -19.77
CA HIS A 242 -3.94 -8.93 -20.23
C HIS A 242 -4.64 -9.97 -19.37
N PRO A 243 -5.97 -9.86 -19.17
CA PRO A 243 -6.70 -10.73 -18.23
C PRO A 243 -6.68 -12.22 -18.63
N GLU A 244 -6.51 -12.52 -19.92
CA GLU A 244 -6.48 -13.89 -20.46
C GLU A 244 -5.07 -14.48 -20.56
N ASP A 245 -4.02 -13.70 -20.22
CA ASP A 245 -2.65 -14.21 -20.29
C ASP A 245 -2.37 -15.14 -19.12
N ASP A 246 -1.65 -16.23 -19.40
CA ASP A 246 -1.25 -17.23 -18.41
C ASP A 246 0.04 -16.87 -17.66
N GLY A 247 0.49 -15.65 -17.71
CA GLY A 247 1.75 -15.17 -17.16
C GLY A 247 2.91 -15.25 -18.15
N THR A 248 2.71 -15.82 -19.32
CA THR A 248 3.76 -15.92 -20.34
C THR A 248 4.29 -14.55 -20.75
N LEU A 249 3.41 -13.57 -20.95
CA LEU A 249 3.81 -12.21 -21.30
C LEU A 249 4.55 -11.53 -20.14
N TRP A 250 4.08 -11.72 -18.90
CA TRP A 250 4.72 -11.19 -17.70
C TRP A 250 6.16 -11.69 -17.57
N VAL A 251 6.34 -13.00 -17.60
CA VAL A 251 7.68 -13.64 -17.51
C VAL A 251 8.56 -13.27 -18.71
N SER A 252 7.97 -13.09 -19.89
CA SER A 252 8.71 -12.62 -21.08
C SER A 252 9.22 -11.18 -20.90
N ARG A 253 8.41 -10.29 -20.28
CA ARG A 253 8.83 -8.93 -19.92
C ARG A 253 9.95 -8.98 -18.88
N MET A 254 9.82 -9.82 -17.84
CA MET A 254 10.86 -10.06 -16.84
C MET A 254 12.17 -10.48 -17.49
N ALA A 255 12.15 -11.50 -18.33
CA ALA A 255 13.35 -11.97 -19.06
C ALA A 255 13.95 -10.88 -19.96
N LYS A 256 13.13 -10.03 -20.56
CA LYS A 256 13.62 -8.89 -21.37
C LYS A 256 14.35 -7.85 -20.51
N HIS A 257 13.85 -7.55 -19.30
CA HIS A 257 14.51 -6.63 -18.36
C HIS A 257 15.84 -7.21 -17.88
N LEU A 258 15.85 -8.48 -17.49
CA LEU A 258 17.07 -9.17 -17.05
C LEU A 258 18.17 -9.18 -18.13
N ARG A 259 17.81 -9.44 -19.39
CA ARG A 259 18.77 -9.34 -20.51
C ARG A 259 19.36 -7.94 -20.66
N ARG A 260 18.57 -6.87 -20.43
CA ARG A 260 19.08 -5.48 -20.44
C ARG A 260 20.07 -5.22 -19.30
N LYS A 261 19.96 -5.96 -18.20
CA LYS A 261 20.89 -5.92 -17.06
C LYS A 261 22.04 -6.94 -17.21
N ASN A 262 22.25 -7.47 -18.43
CA ASN A 262 23.28 -8.45 -18.78
C ASN A 262 23.14 -9.82 -18.07
N MET A 263 21.95 -10.17 -17.62
CA MET A 263 21.64 -11.53 -17.16
C MET A 263 21.26 -12.41 -18.35
N ASP A 264 21.87 -13.57 -18.44
CA ASP A 264 21.60 -14.51 -19.53
C ASP A 264 20.30 -15.28 -19.28
N THR A 265 19.23 -14.87 -19.95
CA THR A 265 17.92 -15.50 -19.88
C THR A 265 17.48 -15.98 -21.26
N SER A 266 17.22 -17.27 -21.37
CA SER A 266 16.79 -17.92 -22.61
C SER A 266 15.26 -18.06 -22.68
N VAL A 267 14.75 -18.45 -23.85
CA VAL A 267 13.32 -18.82 -24.01
C VAL A 267 12.97 -20.03 -23.14
N ALA A 268 13.90 -20.97 -22.97
CA ALA A 268 13.69 -22.11 -22.10
C ALA A 268 13.48 -21.69 -20.65
N HIS A 269 14.23 -20.69 -20.15
CA HIS A 269 14.01 -20.14 -18.81
C HIS A 269 12.60 -19.53 -18.68
N VAL A 270 12.09 -18.83 -19.69
CA VAL A 270 10.71 -18.31 -19.67
C VAL A 270 9.68 -19.44 -19.53
N ILE A 271 9.81 -20.47 -20.38
CA ILE A 271 8.88 -21.61 -20.36
C ILE A 271 8.91 -22.32 -19.00
N GLU A 272 10.10 -22.61 -18.47
CA GLU A 272 10.23 -23.32 -17.19
C GLU A 272 9.76 -22.46 -16.01
N THR A 273 9.97 -21.15 -16.03
CA THR A 273 9.44 -20.24 -15.01
C THR A 273 7.92 -20.25 -14.97
N VAL A 274 7.25 -20.12 -16.13
CA VAL A 274 5.78 -20.19 -16.20
C VAL A 274 5.28 -21.55 -15.72
N ARG A 275 5.90 -22.65 -16.18
CA ARG A 275 5.51 -24.01 -15.74
C ARG A 275 5.66 -24.20 -14.24
N LEU A 276 6.76 -23.73 -13.65
CA LEU A 276 7.02 -23.86 -12.22
C LEU A 276 6.03 -23.02 -11.42
N ALA A 277 5.74 -21.78 -11.83
CA ALA A 277 4.75 -20.94 -11.18
C ALA A 277 3.36 -21.58 -11.17
N HIS A 278 2.91 -22.13 -12.30
CA HIS A 278 1.62 -22.85 -12.38
C HIS A 278 1.59 -24.14 -11.54
N ALA A 279 2.70 -24.89 -11.52
CA ALA A 279 2.80 -26.08 -10.70
C ALA A 279 2.71 -25.72 -9.21
N THR A 280 3.38 -24.66 -8.79
CA THR A 280 3.32 -24.14 -7.41
C THR A 280 1.92 -23.71 -7.03
N ALA A 281 1.25 -22.91 -7.88
CA ALA A 281 -0.13 -22.50 -7.68
C ALA A 281 -1.09 -23.69 -7.56
N THR A 282 -0.91 -24.73 -8.40
CA THR A 282 -1.70 -25.95 -8.34
C THR A 282 -1.50 -26.69 -7.01
N LEU A 283 -0.26 -26.77 -6.51
CA LEU A 283 0.05 -27.38 -5.21
C LEU A 283 -0.55 -26.62 -4.03
N LYS A 284 -0.69 -25.29 -4.17
CA LYS A 284 -1.35 -24.42 -3.19
C LYS A 284 -2.88 -24.41 -3.34
N GLU A 285 -3.42 -25.12 -4.32
CA GLU A 285 -4.85 -25.12 -4.67
C GLU A 285 -5.37 -23.73 -5.08
N TYR A 286 -4.50 -22.89 -5.64
CA TYR A 286 -4.87 -21.58 -6.13
C TYR A 286 -5.48 -21.67 -7.55
N PRO A 287 -6.48 -20.85 -7.87
CA PRO A 287 -7.14 -20.88 -9.18
C PRO A 287 -6.23 -20.44 -10.33
N ARG A 288 -5.20 -19.63 -10.02
CA ARG A 288 -4.17 -19.15 -10.95
C ARG A 288 -2.87 -18.87 -10.19
N ALA A 289 -1.76 -18.80 -10.93
CA ALA A 289 -0.49 -18.36 -10.36
C ALA A 289 -0.54 -16.86 -10.02
N LEU A 290 -0.03 -16.48 -8.87
CA LEU A 290 0.06 -15.12 -8.37
C LEU A 290 1.44 -14.52 -8.65
N LEU A 291 1.62 -13.22 -8.44
CA LEU A 291 2.89 -12.52 -8.62
C LEU A 291 4.02 -13.23 -7.85
N GLU A 292 3.77 -13.64 -6.62
CA GLU A 292 4.75 -14.33 -5.80
C GLU A 292 5.18 -15.67 -6.41
N ASP A 293 4.27 -16.45 -6.99
CA ASP A 293 4.60 -17.73 -7.63
C ASP A 293 5.53 -17.50 -8.84
N TYR A 294 5.28 -16.46 -9.64
CA TYR A 294 6.18 -16.08 -10.73
C TYR A 294 7.53 -15.57 -10.22
N ASN A 295 7.55 -14.81 -9.13
CA ASN A 295 8.79 -14.31 -8.51
C ASN A 295 9.65 -15.48 -8.00
N GLN A 296 9.08 -16.40 -7.25
CA GLN A 296 9.78 -17.58 -6.73
C GLN A 296 10.27 -18.51 -7.86
N ALA A 297 9.44 -18.71 -8.86
CA ALA A 297 9.84 -19.48 -10.05
C ALA A 297 10.98 -18.78 -10.81
N ALA A 298 10.95 -17.45 -10.94
CA ALA A 298 11.99 -16.70 -11.61
C ALA A 298 13.31 -16.73 -10.83
N ILE A 299 13.28 -16.57 -9.50
CA ILE A 299 14.47 -16.75 -8.64
C ILE A 299 15.09 -18.12 -8.89
N THR A 300 14.27 -19.17 -8.90
CA THR A 300 14.75 -20.54 -9.07
C THR A 300 15.36 -20.78 -10.46
N VAL A 301 14.65 -20.36 -11.53
CA VAL A 301 14.99 -20.72 -12.91
C VAL A 301 15.94 -19.72 -13.57
N MET A 302 15.71 -18.41 -13.36
CA MET A 302 16.50 -17.33 -14.01
C MET A 302 17.60 -16.78 -13.11
N GLY A 303 17.35 -16.78 -11.79
CA GLY A 303 18.29 -16.29 -10.78
C GLY A 303 19.18 -17.37 -10.19
N PHE A 304 18.98 -18.65 -10.55
CA PHE A 304 19.71 -19.79 -9.99
C PHE A 304 19.70 -19.82 -8.46
N GLY A 305 18.60 -19.37 -7.86
CA GLY A 305 18.39 -19.29 -6.42
C GLY A 305 18.77 -17.94 -5.80
N ASP A 306 19.28 -16.98 -6.55
CA ASP A 306 19.64 -15.66 -6.04
C ASP A 306 18.44 -14.70 -6.10
N PRO A 307 17.95 -14.20 -4.94
CA PRO A 307 16.82 -13.29 -4.86
C PRO A 307 17.11 -11.88 -5.39
N ILE A 308 18.36 -11.50 -5.59
CA ILE A 308 18.75 -10.19 -6.16
C ILE A 308 18.10 -9.91 -7.52
N LEU A 309 17.68 -10.99 -8.20
CA LEU A 309 16.93 -10.91 -9.45
C LEU A 309 15.67 -10.03 -9.30
N LEU A 310 14.98 -10.11 -8.17
CA LEU A 310 13.76 -9.33 -7.95
C LEU A 310 14.06 -7.83 -7.87
N ASP A 311 15.17 -7.43 -7.26
CA ASP A 311 15.58 -6.03 -7.18
C ASP A 311 15.83 -5.43 -8.57
N LEU A 312 16.36 -6.25 -9.48
CA LEU A 312 16.64 -5.82 -10.86
C LEU A 312 15.37 -5.52 -11.68
N ILE A 313 14.24 -6.10 -11.32
CA ILE A 313 12.97 -5.93 -12.02
C ILE A 313 11.95 -5.09 -11.25
N LYS A 314 12.19 -4.85 -9.96
CA LYS A 314 11.24 -4.20 -9.05
C LYS A 314 10.76 -2.85 -9.59
N GLU A 315 11.68 -1.93 -9.83
CA GLU A 315 11.32 -0.56 -10.22
C GLU A 315 10.71 -0.49 -11.63
N GLU A 316 11.29 -1.20 -12.60
CA GLU A 316 10.91 -1.08 -14.00
C GLU A 316 9.69 -1.93 -14.38
N LEU A 317 9.43 -3.01 -13.65
CA LEU A 317 8.39 -3.98 -14.00
C LEU A 317 7.32 -4.11 -12.91
N VAL A 318 7.71 -4.38 -11.66
CA VAL A 318 6.77 -4.63 -10.57
C VAL A 318 6.05 -3.35 -10.16
N ILE A 319 6.79 -2.27 -9.93
CA ILE A 319 6.22 -0.94 -9.72
C ILE A 319 5.77 -0.37 -11.07
N GLY A 320 6.70 -0.36 -12.05
CA GLY A 320 6.49 0.20 -13.36
C GLY A 320 6.82 1.69 -13.43
N ASN A 321 7.12 2.16 -14.63
CA ASN A 321 7.57 3.53 -14.89
C ASN A 321 6.63 4.32 -15.79
N ARG A 322 5.37 3.91 -15.89
CA ARG A 322 4.38 4.59 -16.74
C ARG A 322 4.11 5.98 -16.19
N LEU A 323 4.26 6.98 -17.07
CA LEU A 323 3.98 8.38 -16.78
C LEU A 323 2.66 8.78 -17.43
N GLY A 324 1.76 9.33 -16.65
CA GLY A 324 0.57 10.00 -17.15
C GLY A 324 0.89 11.36 -17.77
N SER A 325 -0.09 12.00 -18.39
CA SER A 325 0.02 13.34 -18.94
C SER A 325 -1.00 14.27 -18.31
N VAL A 326 -0.63 15.53 -18.17
CA VAL A 326 -1.55 16.61 -17.77
C VAL A 326 -2.01 17.33 -19.04
N PRO A 327 -3.33 17.45 -19.27
CA PRO A 327 -3.86 18.21 -20.42
C PRO A 327 -3.34 19.66 -20.44
N ASP A 328 -3.24 20.25 -21.64
CA ASP A 328 -2.68 21.60 -21.77
C ASP A 328 -3.63 22.72 -21.32
N ASP A 329 -4.93 22.42 -21.30
CA ASP A 329 -6.02 23.34 -20.96
C ASP A 329 -6.30 23.46 -19.45
N VAL A 330 -5.62 22.67 -18.62
CA VAL A 330 -5.80 22.76 -17.15
C VAL A 330 -4.86 23.81 -16.54
N PRO A 331 -5.30 24.48 -15.46
CA PRO A 331 -4.44 25.44 -14.74
C PRO A 331 -3.16 24.78 -14.22
N LYS A 332 -2.02 25.36 -14.57
CA LYS A 332 -0.70 24.92 -14.09
C LYS A 332 -0.18 25.99 -13.13
N VAL A 333 0.19 25.58 -11.94
CA VAL A 333 0.90 26.46 -10.99
C VAL A 333 2.40 26.21 -11.18
N PRO A 334 3.25 27.25 -11.25
CA PRO A 334 4.70 27.04 -11.26
C PRO A 334 5.10 26.21 -10.05
N LEU A 335 5.77 25.08 -10.28
CA LEU A 335 6.45 24.35 -9.23
C LEU A 335 7.66 25.22 -8.82
N LEU A 336 7.67 25.67 -7.58
CA LEU A 336 8.78 26.44 -7.00
C LEU A 336 9.98 25.52 -6.76
#